data_52424fbc4f1d29cf7939b0b073bdbaab
#
_entry.id   52424fbc4f1d29cf7939b0b073bdbaab
#
_cell.length_a   1.000
_cell.length_b   1.000
_cell.length_c   1.000
_cell.angle_alpha   90.00
_cell.angle_beta   90.00
_cell.angle_gamma   90.00
#
_symmetry.space_group_name_H-M   'P 1'
#
loop_
_entity.id
_entity.type
_entity.pdbx_description
1 polymer ?
#
loop_
_entity_poly.entity_id
_entity_poly.type
_entity_poly.pdbx_seq_one_letter_code
_entity_poly.pdbx_strand_id
1 'polypeptide(L)'
;MSTRWFFSSARLGAAASAQGQALATSVRFARDIDGRREEPPPVQGPTLSLVGPGDVFGFERTMVLREEPPPGTADAAENVLAGVELAHADLPWLLSPGTAFPSGGPTPQPWLALIVLAEDEAAPPRDARPLPVLTAPVAALPPPAERWAWAHVEARLPDNVTDDVGARTLVEQGLRAHSADVVARLLCPRRLAPDRGWIAALVPATAAGRDAGLNVTPGGAATEDAWPIAGRDTVDLPVYHWWRFRTGKAGTFEELARRLRFRPAAEAGLGSRTIDV
;
A
#
# COMPACT_ATOMS: atom_id res chain seq x y z
N MET A 1 -23.37 -7.08 1.92
CA MET A 1 -22.06 -7.49 2.49
C MET A 1 -21.46 -6.32 3.20
N SER A 2 -21.12 -6.48 4.46
CA SER A 2 -20.47 -5.43 5.25
C SER A 2 -18.97 -5.42 4.94
N THR A 3 -18.40 -4.27 4.63
CA THR A 3 -16.96 -4.09 4.41
C THR A 3 -16.40 -3.37 5.62
N ARG A 4 -15.38 -3.94 6.25
CA ARG A 4 -14.69 -3.34 7.38
C ARG A 4 -13.21 -3.14 7.07
N TRP A 5 -12.66 -2.04 7.55
CA TRP A 5 -11.27 -1.67 7.41
C TRP A 5 -10.48 -2.06 8.65
N PHE A 6 -9.34 -2.70 8.45
CA PHE A 6 -8.45 -3.08 9.53
C PHE A 6 -7.01 -2.69 9.21
N PHE A 7 -6.29 -2.26 10.23
CA PHE A 7 -4.85 -2.15 10.15
C PHE A 7 -4.23 -3.50 10.51
N SER A 8 -3.45 -4.05 9.58
CA SER A 8 -2.64 -5.21 9.89
C SER A 8 -1.36 -4.78 10.59
N SER A 9 -1.42 -4.66 11.91
CA SER A 9 -0.21 -4.52 12.73
C SER A 9 0.42 -5.88 13.07
N ALA A 10 -0.23 -6.98 12.68
CA ALA A 10 0.09 -8.30 13.21
C ALA A 10 1.24 -9.01 12.49
N ARG A 11 1.69 -8.52 11.33
CA ARG A 11 2.83 -9.07 10.61
C ARG A 11 3.91 -8.03 10.52
N LEU A 12 4.71 -8.01 11.54
CA LEU A 12 5.97 -7.31 11.52
C LEU A 12 6.84 -7.98 10.46
N GLY A 13 7.22 -7.21 9.46
CA GLY A 13 8.22 -7.65 8.51
C GLY A 13 9.49 -8.03 9.25
N ALA A 14 10.19 -9.00 8.71
CA ALA A 14 11.45 -9.45 9.26
C ALA A 14 12.61 -8.46 9.03
N ALA A 15 12.33 -7.27 8.51
CA ALA A 15 13.36 -6.28 8.22
C ALA A 15 13.90 -5.64 9.52
N ALA A 16 14.77 -6.38 10.20
CA ALA A 16 15.57 -5.83 11.29
C ALA A 16 16.67 -4.89 10.80
N SER A 17 16.98 -4.91 9.51
CA SER A 17 18.00 -4.08 8.86
C SER A 17 17.54 -3.57 7.49
N ALA A 18 18.24 -2.57 6.98
CA ALA A 18 18.01 -2.01 5.66
C ALA A 18 18.20 -3.02 4.53
N GLN A 19 19.14 -3.95 4.68
CA GLN A 19 19.46 -5.03 3.76
C GLN A 19 19.30 -6.38 4.44
N GLY A 20 19.21 -7.43 3.62
CA GLY A 20 19.09 -8.79 4.07
C GLY A 20 20.21 -9.24 5.00
N GLN A 21 19.86 -10.02 5.99
CA GLN A 21 20.79 -10.62 6.94
C GLN A 21 20.73 -12.13 6.85
N ALA A 22 21.90 -12.76 6.97
CA ALA A 22 22.00 -14.19 7.15
C ALA A 22 21.80 -14.53 8.63
N LEU A 23 20.74 -15.27 8.94
CA LEU A 23 20.44 -15.74 10.30
C LEU A 23 20.86 -17.22 10.41
N ALA A 24 21.88 -17.49 11.18
CA ALA A 24 22.26 -18.87 11.53
C ALA A 24 21.22 -19.41 12.52
N THR A 25 20.64 -20.56 12.20
CA THR A 25 19.71 -21.25 13.09
C THR A 25 20.37 -22.42 13.77
N SER A 26 19.94 -22.75 14.97
CA SER A 26 20.34 -23.96 15.68
C SER A 26 19.16 -24.57 16.41
N VAL A 27 19.13 -25.88 16.50
CA VAL A 27 18.10 -26.60 17.26
C VAL A 27 18.77 -27.19 18.49
N ARG A 28 18.21 -26.92 19.66
CA ARG A 28 18.61 -27.52 20.91
C ARG A 28 17.64 -28.64 21.25
N PHE A 29 18.17 -29.80 21.56
CA PHE A 29 17.39 -30.92 22.04
C PHE A 29 17.65 -31.09 23.53
N ALA A 30 16.60 -31.38 24.28
CA ALA A 30 16.75 -31.90 25.62
C ALA A 30 16.15 -33.30 25.62
N ARG A 31 16.85 -34.28 26.20
CA ARG A 31 16.34 -35.63 26.43
C ARG A 31 16.38 -35.98 27.91
N ASP A 32 15.37 -36.68 28.35
CA ASP A 32 15.35 -37.19 29.71
C ASP A 32 15.67 -38.70 29.66
N ILE A 33 16.76 -39.09 30.29
CA ILE A 33 17.18 -40.50 30.40
C ILE A 33 17.28 -40.82 31.88
N ASP A 34 16.40 -41.74 32.33
CA ASP A 34 16.38 -42.18 33.72
C ASP A 34 16.23 -41.05 34.75
N GLY A 35 15.42 -40.02 34.40
CA GLY A 35 15.22 -38.85 35.26
C GLY A 35 16.37 -37.84 35.24
N ARG A 36 17.34 -38.02 34.36
CA ARG A 36 18.45 -37.07 34.17
C ARG A 36 18.30 -36.35 32.84
N ARG A 37 18.13 -35.02 32.90
CA ARG A 37 18.07 -34.18 31.72
C ARG A 37 19.45 -34.02 31.11
N GLU A 38 19.60 -34.48 29.87
CA GLU A 38 20.78 -34.27 29.07
C GLU A 38 20.49 -33.29 27.92
N GLU A 39 21.36 -32.32 27.74
CA GLU A 39 21.29 -31.34 26.65
C GLU A 39 22.52 -31.52 25.76
N PRO A 40 22.42 -32.31 24.67
CA PRO A 40 23.51 -32.45 23.72
C PRO A 40 23.80 -31.08 23.04
N PRO A 41 25.02 -30.95 22.45
CA PRO A 41 25.35 -29.73 21.72
C PRO A 41 24.27 -29.36 20.67
N PRO A 42 24.01 -28.06 20.46
CA PRO A 42 23.05 -27.62 19.46
C PRO A 42 23.44 -28.15 18.07
N VAL A 43 22.47 -28.67 17.35
CA VAL A 43 22.64 -29.01 15.93
C VAL A 43 22.42 -27.75 15.10
N GLN A 44 23.43 -27.42 14.26
CA GLN A 44 23.31 -26.28 13.35
C GLN A 44 22.23 -26.55 12.32
N GLY A 45 21.29 -25.63 12.21
CA GLY A 45 20.25 -25.63 11.19
C GLY A 45 20.68 -24.89 9.92
N PRO A 46 19.78 -24.76 8.94
CA PRO A 46 20.08 -23.99 7.75
C PRO A 46 20.24 -22.50 8.08
N THR A 47 21.07 -21.82 7.31
CA THR A 47 21.12 -20.36 7.34
C THR A 47 19.91 -19.80 6.60
N LEU A 48 19.14 -18.96 7.28
CA LEU A 48 17.99 -18.25 6.69
C LEU A 48 18.45 -16.89 6.20
N SER A 49 18.06 -16.54 4.99
CA SER A 49 18.24 -15.19 4.47
C SER A 49 17.00 -14.36 4.76
N LEU A 50 17.15 -13.27 5.49
CA LEU A 50 16.12 -12.29 5.71
C LEU A 50 16.22 -11.22 4.62
N VAL A 51 15.08 -10.76 4.11
CA VAL A 51 14.99 -9.73 3.07
C VAL A 51 14.59 -8.42 3.72
N GLY A 52 15.30 -7.35 3.41
CA GLY A 52 14.98 -5.99 3.82
C GLY A 52 14.44 -5.14 2.64
N PRO A 53 13.96 -3.92 2.90
CA PRO A 53 13.51 -3.01 1.84
C PRO A 53 14.61 -2.66 0.85
N GLY A 54 15.88 -2.69 1.26
CA GLY A 54 17.06 -2.47 0.41
C GLY A 54 17.43 -3.63 -0.53
N ASP A 55 16.69 -4.76 -0.46
CA ASP A 55 16.87 -5.90 -1.36
C ASP A 55 15.80 -5.99 -2.44
N VAL A 56 14.89 -5.02 -2.50
CA VAL A 56 13.76 -5.04 -3.45
C VAL A 56 14.08 -4.22 -4.69
N PHE A 57 14.25 -4.92 -5.81
CA PHE A 57 14.58 -4.33 -7.11
C PHE A 57 13.45 -4.45 -8.13
N GLY A 58 12.26 -4.86 -7.71
CA GLY A 58 11.14 -5.04 -8.63
C GLY A 58 9.83 -5.32 -7.90
N PHE A 59 8.76 -5.19 -8.65
CA PHE A 59 7.41 -5.44 -8.20
C PHE A 59 6.62 -6.11 -9.32
N GLU A 60 6.03 -7.26 -9.06
CA GLU A 60 5.24 -7.94 -10.08
C GLU A 60 3.92 -7.20 -10.32
N ARG A 61 3.57 -6.97 -11.58
CA ARG A 61 2.32 -6.30 -11.96
C ARG A 61 1.08 -7.03 -11.44
N THR A 62 1.16 -8.34 -11.29
CA THR A 62 0.10 -9.19 -10.73
C THR A 62 -0.21 -8.90 -9.26
N MET A 63 0.69 -8.23 -8.55
CA MET A 63 0.46 -7.77 -7.18
C MET A 63 -0.52 -6.60 -7.10
N VAL A 64 -0.76 -5.90 -8.21
CA VAL A 64 -1.73 -4.81 -8.30
C VAL A 64 -3.04 -5.36 -8.86
N LEU A 65 -4.08 -5.36 -8.03
CA LEU A 65 -5.41 -5.85 -8.41
C LEU A 65 -6.25 -4.76 -9.08
N ARG A 66 -6.16 -3.53 -8.56
CA ARG A 66 -7.00 -2.42 -9.00
C ARG A 66 -6.29 -1.08 -8.76
N GLU A 67 -6.46 -0.17 -9.69
CA GLU A 67 -6.09 1.24 -9.56
C GLU A 67 -7.36 2.11 -9.52
N GLU A 68 -7.33 3.15 -8.68
CA GLU A 68 -8.41 4.13 -8.54
C GLU A 68 -7.82 5.56 -8.58
N PRO A 69 -8.23 6.45 -9.49
CA PRO A 69 -9.03 6.16 -10.69
C PRO A 69 -8.33 5.17 -11.63
N PRO A 70 -9.09 4.41 -12.47
CA PRO A 70 -8.48 3.49 -13.42
C PRO A 70 -7.51 4.19 -14.39
N PRO A 71 -6.48 3.49 -14.87
CA PRO A 71 -5.54 4.04 -15.85
C PRO A 71 -6.24 4.60 -17.09
N GLY A 72 -5.85 5.81 -17.51
CA GLY A 72 -6.41 6.46 -18.69
C GLY A 72 -7.79 7.09 -18.49
N THR A 73 -8.37 7.08 -17.28
CA THR A 73 -9.59 7.83 -16.98
C THR A 73 -9.39 9.31 -17.32
N ALA A 74 -10.33 9.90 -18.06
CA ALA A 74 -10.27 11.29 -18.52
C ALA A 74 -11.18 12.26 -17.73
N ASP A 75 -12.07 11.71 -16.89
CA ASP A 75 -13.12 12.44 -16.18
C ASP A 75 -13.29 11.97 -14.73
N ALA A 76 -12.19 11.59 -14.09
CA ALA A 76 -12.22 11.21 -12.69
C ALA A 76 -12.80 12.33 -11.81
N ALA A 77 -13.55 11.94 -10.79
CA ALA A 77 -14.08 12.91 -9.84
C ALA A 77 -12.96 13.48 -8.97
N GLU A 78 -12.96 14.79 -8.74
CA GLU A 78 -11.95 15.49 -7.94
C GLU A 78 -12.01 15.17 -6.43
N ASN A 79 -13.15 14.66 -5.96
CA ASN A 79 -13.38 14.31 -4.55
C ASN A 79 -13.04 12.87 -4.18
N VAL A 80 -12.43 12.11 -5.07
CA VAL A 80 -11.90 10.77 -4.76
C VAL A 80 -10.43 10.84 -4.35
N LEU A 81 -10.02 9.93 -3.48
CA LEU A 81 -8.60 9.71 -3.20
C LEU A 81 -8.08 8.67 -4.19
N ALA A 82 -6.93 8.97 -4.77
CA ALA A 82 -6.26 7.95 -5.58
C ALA A 82 -5.82 6.78 -4.70
N GLY A 83 -6.00 5.57 -5.19
CA GLY A 83 -5.75 4.35 -4.45
C GLY A 83 -5.26 3.20 -5.32
N VAL A 84 -4.63 2.22 -4.68
CA VAL A 84 -4.24 0.96 -5.29
C VAL A 84 -4.58 -0.19 -4.37
N GLU A 85 -5.20 -1.24 -4.91
CA GLU A 85 -5.45 -2.50 -4.21
C GLU A 85 -4.36 -3.50 -4.57
N LEU A 86 -3.85 -4.18 -3.55
CA LEU A 86 -2.75 -5.13 -3.65
C LEU A 86 -3.23 -6.55 -3.32
N ALA A 87 -2.74 -7.53 -4.07
CA ALA A 87 -3.15 -8.93 -3.99
C ALA A 87 -2.84 -9.57 -2.62
N HIS A 88 -1.78 -9.13 -1.97
CA HIS A 88 -1.40 -9.62 -0.64
C HIS A 88 -1.69 -8.55 0.41
N ALA A 89 -2.57 -8.87 1.32
CA ALA A 89 -3.06 -7.93 2.33
C ALA A 89 -1.97 -7.47 3.32
N ASP A 90 -0.91 -8.25 3.51
CA ASP A 90 0.23 -7.90 4.36
C ASP A 90 1.36 -7.17 3.60
N LEU A 91 1.28 -7.08 2.27
CA LEU A 91 2.34 -6.54 1.42
C LEU A 91 2.85 -5.15 1.84
N PRO A 92 2.00 -4.16 2.19
CA PRO A 92 2.49 -2.85 2.63
C PRO A 92 3.36 -2.89 3.89
N TRP A 93 3.24 -3.94 4.71
CA TRP A 93 3.99 -4.08 5.97
C TRP A 93 5.03 -5.20 5.95
N LEU A 94 5.10 -5.99 4.88
CA LEU A 94 5.94 -7.18 4.80
C LEU A 94 7.42 -6.89 5.10
N LEU A 95 7.92 -5.74 4.67
CA LEU A 95 9.29 -5.28 4.87
C LEU A 95 9.37 -4.06 5.81
N SER A 96 8.33 -3.81 6.61
CA SER A 96 8.38 -2.79 7.65
C SER A 96 9.40 -3.20 8.71
N PRO A 97 10.21 -2.24 9.23
CA PRO A 97 11.17 -2.55 10.27
C PRO A 97 10.47 -3.15 11.49
N GLY A 98 10.94 -4.34 11.89
CA GLY A 98 10.46 -5.01 13.08
C GLY A 98 10.97 -4.34 14.34
N THR A 99 10.29 -3.33 14.82
CA THR A 99 10.42 -2.89 16.20
C THR A 99 9.41 -3.67 17.03
N ALA A 100 9.86 -4.29 18.13
CA ALA A 100 8.91 -4.83 19.09
C ALA A 100 7.98 -3.67 19.50
N PHE A 101 6.68 -3.81 19.20
CA PHE A 101 5.67 -2.82 19.60
C PHE A 101 5.20 -3.16 21.02
N PRO A 102 5.75 -2.55 22.06
CA PRO A 102 5.10 -2.57 23.36
C PRO A 102 3.74 -1.88 23.21
N SER A 103 2.77 -2.28 23.98
CA SER A 103 1.48 -1.58 24.07
C SER A 103 1.73 -0.08 24.23
N GLY A 104 1.35 0.74 23.24
CA GLY A 104 1.66 2.17 23.18
C GLY A 104 2.94 2.57 22.43
N GLY A 105 3.59 1.64 21.73
CA GLY A 105 4.75 1.92 20.85
C GLY A 105 4.36 2.64 19.55
N PRO A 106 5.35 3.04 18.73
CA PRO A 106 5.10 3.74 17.47
C PRO A 106 4.27 2.88 16.52
N THR A 107 3.37 3.54 15.79
CA THR A 107 2.53 2.89 14.79
C THR A 107 3.38 2.28 13.67
N PRO A 108 3.11 1.02 13.26
CA PRO A 108 3.86 0.40 12.17
C PRO A 108 3.73 1.22 10.90
N GLN A 109 4.85 1.50 10.27
CA GLN A 109 4.91 2.26 9.02
C GLN A 109 5.01 1.30 7.84
N PRO A 110 4.17 1.42 6.81
CA PRO A 110 4.32 0.64 5.59
C PRO A 110 5.65 0.98 4.89
N TRP A 111 6.27 -0.02 4.26
CA TRP A 111 7.47 0.18 3.45
C TRP A 111 7.20 0.70 2.04
N LEU A 112 5.92 0.70 1.65
CA LEU A 112 5.40 1.24 0.40
C LEU A 112 4.57 2.50 0.66
N ALA A 113 4.55 3.40 -0.32
CA ALA A 113 3.67 4.54 -0.34
C ALA A 113 3.08 4.77 -1.74
N LEU A 114 1.84 5.23 -1.79
CA LEU A 114 1.23 5.75 -3.00
C LEU A 114 1.38 7.27 -3.00
N ILE A 115 1.98 7.80 -4.06
CA ILE A 115 2.12 9.24 -4.30
C ILE A 115 1.33 9.64 -5.53
N VAL A 116 0.84 10.88 -5.55
CA VAL A 116 0.11 11.45 -6.70
C VAL A 116 0.66 12.84 -6.98
N LEU A 117 1.09 13.05 -8.20
CA LEU A 117 1.65 14.31 -8.67
C LEU A 117 0.87 14.81 -9.88
N ALA A 118 0.71 16.11 -10.00
CA ALA A 118 0.14 16.66 -11.21
C ALA A 118 1.16 16.66 -12.34
N GLU A 119 0.70 16.52 -13.58
CA GLU A 119 1.56 16.45 -14.78
C GLU A 119 2.37 17.74 -15.04
N ASP A 120 1.98 18.86 -14.43
CA ASP A 120 2.74 20.11 -14.46
C ASP A 120 3.73 20.27 -13.29
N GLU A 121 3.70 19.38 -12.31
CA GLU A 121 4.65 19.33 -11.19
C GLU A 121 5.77 18.31 -11.42
N ALA A 122 5.48 17.24 -12.15
CA ALA A 122 6.43 16.19 -12.45
C ALA A 122 6.21 15.59 -13.84
N ALA A 123 7.31 15.31 -14.53
CA ALA A 123 7.26 14.50 -15.74
C ALA A 123 6.97 13.03 -15.40
N PRO A 124 6.44 12.24 -16.35
CA PRO A 124 6.32 10.80 -16.18
C PRO A 124 7.64 10.15 -15.80
N PRO A 125 7.59 8.99 -15.11
CA PRO A 125 8.79 8.27 -14.77
C PRO A 125 9.69 8.06 -16.00
N ARG A 126 10.96 8.43 -15.90
CA ARG A 126 11.97 8.17 -16.92
C ARG A 126 12.45 6.72 -16.83
N ASP A 127 12.73 6.13 -17.97
CA ASP A 127 13.32 4.79 -17.99
C ASP A 127 14.70 4.80 -17.32
N ALA A 128 14.88 3.91 -16.38
CA ALA A 128 16.13 3.68 -15.68
C ALA A 128 16.19 2.20 -15.24
N ARG A 129 17.34 1.76 -14.77
CA ARG A 129 17.53 0.42 -14.23
C ARG A 129 18.10 0.50 -12.82
N PRO A 130 17.64 -0.35 -11.92
CA PRO A 130 16.71 -1.50 -12.10
C PRO A 130 15.25 -1.09 -12.30
N LEU A 131 14.83 0.11 -11.87
CA LEU A 131 13.44 0.58 -11.92
C LEU A 131 13.33 1.93 -12.63
N PRO A 132 12.18 2.25 -13.23
CA PRO A 132 11.87 3.62 -13.66
C PRO A 132 11.98 4.60 -12.50
N VAL A 133 12.34 5.85 -12.78
CA VAL A 133 12.57 6.89 -11.77
C VAL A 133 11.68 8.09 -11.99
N LEU A 134 11.00 8.52 -10.95
CA LEU A 134 10.17 9.71 -10.89
C LEU A 134 10.86 10.76 -10.02
N THR A 135 11.12 11.94 -10.57
CA THR A 135 11.58 13.09 -9.78
C THR A 135 10.38 13.84 -9.24
N ALA A 136 10.25 13.88 -7.92
CA ALA A 136 9.09 14.45 -7.23
C ALA A 136 9.48 15.69 -6.40
N PRO A 137 8.69 16.79 -6.44
CA PRO A 137 8.83 17.87 -5.48
C PRO A 137 8.48 17.37 -4.07
N VAL A 138 9.37 17.56 -3.11
CA VAL A 138 9.16 17.09 -1.72
C VAL A 138 7.90 17.72 -1.11
N ALA A 139 7.61 18.96 -1.42
CA ALA A 139 6.41 19.67 -0.94
C ALA A 139 5.07 19.05 -1.43
N ALA A 140 5.12 18.27 -2.51
CA ALA A 140 3.93 17.60 -3.07
C ALA A 140 3.73 16.18 -2.51
N LEU A 141 4.70 15.67 -1.75
CA LEU A 141 4.65 14.32 -1.19
C LEU A 141 3.93 14.29 0.17
N PRO A 142 3.21 13.20 0.48
CA PRO A 142 2.59 13.05 1.80
C PRO A 142 3.64 12.99 2.92
N PRO A 143 3.33 13.51 4.12
CA PRO A 143 4.24 13.42 5.27
C PRO A 143 4.54 11.96 5.61
N PRO A 144 5.82 11.56 5.75
CA PRO A 144 6.17 10.17 6.05
C PRO A 144 5.55 9.64 7.35
N ALA A 145 5.41 10.48 8.36
CA ALA A 145 4.84 10.11 9.65
C ALA A 145 3.36 9.67 9.57
N GLU A 146 2.65 10.04 8.52
CA GLU A 146 1.24 9.74 8.32
C GLU A 146 1.00 8.50 7.43
N ARG A 147 2.05 7.85 6.90
CA ARG A 147 1.91 6.71 5.98
C ARG A 147 1.02 5.59 6.50
N TRP A 148 1.10 5.33 7.81
CA TRP A 148 0.27 4.30 8.46
C TRP A 148 -1.23 4.55 8.28
N ALA A 149 -1.66 5.81 8.24
CA ALA A 149 -3.06 6.19 8.12
C ALA A 149 -3.60 5.96 6.70
N TRP A 150 -2.73 5.81 5.72
CA TRP A 150 -3.08 5.68 4.31
C TRP A 150 -2.86 4.27 3.76
N ALA A 151 -2.53 3.33 4.63
CA ALA A 151 -2.39 1.91 4.33
C ALA A 151 -3.43 1.12 5.13
N HIS A 152 -4.29 0.37 4.44
CA HIS A 152 -5.40 -0.34 5.05
C HIS A 152 -5.43 -1.80 4.61
N VAL A 153 -5.94 -2.67 5.47
CA VAL A 153 -6.42 -4.00 5.09
C VAL A 153 -7.93 -3.92 4.96
N GLU A 154 -8.45 -4.20 3.79
CA GLU A 154 -9.88 -4.33 3.55
C GLU A 154 -10.26 -5.80 3.57
N ALA A 155 -11.23 -6.14 4.42
CA ALA A 155 -11.75 -7.50 4.51
C ALA A 155 -13.25 -7.53 4.20
N ARG A 156 -13.64 -8.45 3.34
CA ARG A 156 -15.04 -8.75 3.07
C ARG A 156 -15.53 -9.72 4.13
N LEU A 157 -16.35 -9.24 5.06
CA LEU A 157 -16.88 -10.04 6.16
C LEU A 157 -18.31 -10.47 5.88
N PRO A 158 -18.72 -11.67 6.33
CA PRO A 158 -20.12 -12.11 6.32
C PRO A 158 -21.01 -11.19 7.17
N ASP A 159 -22.28 -11.05 6.80
CA ASP A 159 -23.24 -10.15 7.47
C ASP A 159 -23.55 -10.55 8.92
N ASN A 160 -23.33 -11.82 9.28
CA ASN A 160 -23.52 -12.31 10.64
C ASN A 160 -22.36 -11.99 11.60
N VAL A 161 -21.31 -11.35 11.14
CA VAL A 161 -20.18 -10.92 11.99
C VAL A 161 -20.48 -9.53 12.52
N THR A 162 -20.94 -9.47 13.76
CA THR A 162 -21.40 -8.22 14.39
C THR A 162 -20.42 -7.65 15.40
N ASP A 163 -19.47 -8.45 15.89
CA ASP A 163 -18.50 -8.04 16.91
C ASP A 163 -17.08 -7.96 16.35
N ASP A 164 -16.23 -7.19 17.04
CA ASP A 164 -14.86 -6.92 16.60
C ASP A 164 -13.92 -8.13 16.78
N VAL A 165 -14.21 -9.03 17.72
CA VAL A 165 -13.38 -10.22 17.97
C VAL A 165 -13.55 -11.21 16.82
N GLY A 166 -14.78 -11.48 16.41
CA GLY A 166 -15.09 -12.33 15.27
C GLY A 166 -14.53 -11.75 13.98
N ALA A 167 -14.68 -10.42 13.77
CA ALA A 167 -14.12 -9.73 12.63
C ALA A 167 -12.60 -9.87 12.57
N ARG A 168 -11.89 -9.63 13.67
CA ARG A 168 -10.43 -9.79 13.77
C ARG A 168 -10.00 -11.21 13.46
N THR A 169 -10.67 -12.20 14.03
CA THR A 169 -10.37 -13.62 13.81
C THR A 169 -10.46 -13.99 12.34
N LEU A 170 -11.51 -13.56 11.64
CA LEU A 170 -11.69 -13.81 10.21
C LEU A 170 -10.64 -13.11 9.36
N VAL A 171 -10.28 -11.88 9.69
CA VAL A 171 -9.19 -11.16 9.00
C VAL A 171 -7.86 -11.87 9.19
N GLU A 172 -7.52 -12.31 10.41
CA GLU A 172 -6.30 -13.08 10.67
C GLU A 172 -6.28 -14.42 9.92
N GLN A 173 -7.41 -15.11 9.86
CA GLN A 173 -7.54 -16.34 9.07
C GLN A 173 -7.35 -16.06 7.57
N GLY A 174 -8.00 -15.00 7.05
CA GLY A 174 -7.88 -14.59 5.67
C GLY A 174 -6.44 -14.20 5.30
N LEU A 175 -5.75 -13.48 6.18
CA LEU A 175 -4.32 -13.12 6.00
C LEU A 175 -3.44 -14.38 5.92
N ARG A 176 -3.66 -15.36 6.82
CA ARG A 176 -2.89 -16.62 6.81
C ARG A 176 -3.16 -17.49 5.59
N ALA A 177 -4.39 -17.47 5.11
CA ALA A 177 -4.84 -18.25 3.95
C ALA A 177 -4.60 -17.54 2.61
N HIS A 178 -4.09 -16.30 2.61
CA HIS A 178 -3.99 -15.43 1.42
C HIS A 178 -5.34 -15.35 0.66
N SER A 179 -6.42 -15.18 1.42
CA SER A 179 -7.78 -15.15 0.88
C SER A 179 -7.99 -13.92 -0.01
N ALA A 180 -8.68 -14.12 -1.13
CA ALA A 180 -9.09 -13.01 -2.01
C ALA A 180 -10.12 -12.06 -1.35
N ASP A 181 -10.71 -12.45 -0.21
CA ASP A 181 -11.60 -11.60 0.56
C ASP A 181 -10.87 -10.61 1.48
N VAL A 182 -9.53 -10.69 1.54
CA VAL A 182 -8.69 -9.81 2.35
C VAL A 182 -7.60 -9.22 1.47
N VAL A 183 -7.69 -7.93 1.18
CA VAL A 183 -6.76 -7.20 0.31
C VAL A 183 -6.13 -6.04 1.05
N ALA A 184 -4.95 -5.59 0.62
CA ALA A 184 -4.39 -4.32 1.08
C ALA A 184 -4.79 -3.20 0.12
N ARG A 185 -4.99 -2.02 0.68
CA ARG A 185 -5.21 -0.80 -0.07
C ARG A 185 -4.27 0.29 0.41
N LEU A 186 -3.58 0.92 -0.53
CA LEU A 186 -2.84 2.16 -0.29
C LEU A 186 -3.61 3.32 -0.91
N LEU A 187 -3.76 4.39 -0.16
CA LEU A 187 -4.39 5.63 -0.59
C LEU A 187 -3.36 6.77 -0.58
N CYS A 188 -3.56 7.76 -1.44
CA CYS A 188 -2.82 9.01 -1.38
C CYS A 188 -3.73 10.11 -0.82
N PRO A 189 -3.33 10.84 0.24
CA PRO A 189 -4.15 11.88 0.87
C PRO A 189 -4.29 13.15 0.02
N ARG A 190 -3.59 13.22 -1.11
CA ARG A 190 -3.58 14.39 -1.96
C ARG A 190 -4.97 14.65 -2.55
N ARG A 191 -5.49 15.86 -2.35
CA ARG A 191 -6.70 16.31 -3.03
C ARG A 191 -6.42 16.59 -4.49
N LEU A 192 -7.31 16.10 -5.34
CA LEU A 192 -7.23 16.30 -6.77
C LEU A 192 -7.89 17.64 -7.14
N ALA A 193 -7.25 18.41 -8.01
CA ALA A 193 -7.85 19.59 -8.61
C ALA A 193 -8.63 19.19 -9.87
N PRO A 194 -9.71 19.90 -10.24
CA PRO A 194 -10.47 19.61 -11.46
C PRO A 194 -9.67 19.95 -12.71
N ASP A 195 -10.04 19.32 -13.83
CA ASP A 195 -9.49 19.53 -15.19
C ASP A 195 -7.96 19.43 -15.27
N ARG A 196 -7.37 18.49 -14.54
CA ARG A 196 -5.92 18.34 -14.42
C ARG A 196 -5.47 16.91 -14.69
N GLY A 197 -4.31 16.76 -15.33
CA GLY A 197 -3.64 15.47 -15.50
C GLY A 197 -2.85 15.09 -14.25
N TRP A 198 -2.84 13.80 -13.93
CA TRP A 198 -2.23 13.24 -12.73
C TRP A 198 -1.40 12.01 -13.03
N ILE A 199 -0.33 11.84 -12.29
CA ILE A 199 0.53 10.66 -12.25
C ILE A 199 0.42 10.07 -10.85
N ALA A 200 -0.08 8.84 -10.74
CA ALA A 200 -0.04 8.08 -9.50
C ALA A 200 1.10 7.06 -9.58
N ALA A 201 1.87 6.92 -8.51
CA ALA A 201 3.01 6.02 -8.48
C ALA A 201 3.15 5.33 -7.11
N LEU A 202 3.38 4.01 -7.16
CA LEU A 202 3.74 3.19 -6.02
C LEU A 202 5.27 3.19 -5.88
N VAL A 203 5.75 3.68 -4.74
CA VAL A 203 7.17 3.91 -4.48
C VAL A 203 7.60 3.32 -3.15
N PRO A 204 8.89 3.03 -2.94
CA PRO A 204 9.39 2.72 -1.62
C PRO A 204 9.26 3.92 -0.68
N ALA A 205 8.87 3.64 0.54
CA ALA A 205 8.69 4.65 1.57
C ALA A 205 9.90 4.77 2.50
N THR A 206 10.90 3.87 2.36
CA THR A 206 12.15 3.85 3.14
C THR A 206 13.34 4.30 2.30
N ALA A 207 14.33 4.92 2.92
CA ALA A 207 15.58 5.31 2.25
C ALA A 207 16.29 4.11 1.63
N ALA A 208 16.33 2.98 2.34
CA ALA A 208 16.95 1.75 1.84
C ALA A 208 16.28 1.24 0.55
N GLY A 209 14.94 1.25 0.50
CA GLY A 209 14.19 0.85 -0.70
C GLY A 209 14.38 1.82 -1.86
N ARG A 210 14.42 3.12 -1.56
CA ARG A 210 14.74 4.17 -2.55
C ARG A 210 16.12 3.93 -3.15
N ASP A 211 17.13 3.77 -2.32
CA ASP A 211 18.52 3.63 -2.75
C ASP A 211 18.72 2.34 -3.57
N ALA A 212 18.14 1.22 -3.14
CA ALA A 212 18.16 -0.04 -3.89
C ALA A 212 17.55 0.13 -5.29
N GLY A 213 16.36 0.72 -5.38
CA GLY A 213 15.68 0.95 -6.65
C GLY A 213 16.38 1.96 -7.56
N LEU A 214 17.21 2.84 -7.01
CA LEU A 214 18.09 3.76 -7.75
C LEU A 214 19.46 3.14 -8.10
N ASN A 215 19.70 1.90 -7.75
CA ASN A 215 21.01 1.21 -7.89
C ASN A 215 22.13 1.92 -7.12
N VAL A 216 21.80 2.46 -5.97
CA VAL A 216 22.74 3.04 -5.02
C VAL A 216 22.86 2.10 -3.83
N THR A 217 24.08 1.94 -3.30
CA THR A 217 24.26 1.12 -2.10
C THR A 217 23.43 1.67 -0.96
N PRO A 218 22.45 0.91 -0.41
CA PRO A 218 21.62 1.40 0.68
C PRO A 218 22.47 1.80 1.88
N GLY A 219 22.29 3.05 2.31
CA GLY A 219 22.89 3.59 3.52
C GLY A 219 21.80 3.90 4.55
N GLY A 220 22.19 4.01 5.82
CA GLY A 220 21.30 4.42 6.87
C GLY A 220 20.51 3.29 7.56
N ALA A 221 19.64 3.67 8.48
CA ALA A 221 18.81 2.74 9.24
C ALA A 221 17.62 2.25 8.41
N ALA A 222 17.14 1.04 8.69
CA ALA A 222 15.97 0.46 8.05
C ALA A 222 14.69 1.32 8.23
N THR A 223 14.66 2.15 9.26
CA THR A 223 13.57 3.05 9.63
C THR A 223 13.64 4.42 8.96
N GLU A 224 14.73 4.74 8.26
CA GLU A 224 14.90 6.04 7.62
C GLU A 224 13.93 6.21 6.45
N ASP A 225 13.29 7.38 6.37
CA ASP A 225 12.29 7.69 5.36
C ASP A 225 12.93 7.99 3.99
N ALA A 226 12.23 7.63 2.90
CA ALA A 226 12.68 7.91 1.54
C ALA A 226 12.73 9.43 1.24
N TRP A 227 11.92 10.22 1.92
CA TRP A 227 11.84 11.69 1.88
C TRP A 227 11.34 12.24 3.23
N PRO A 228 11.60 13.53 3.59
CA PRO A 228 12.41 14.49 2.86
C PRO A 228 13.91 14.16 2.93
N ILE A 229 14.67 14.71 1.99
CA ILE A 229 16.14 14.68 2.05
C ILE A 229 16.62 16.09 2.40
N ALA A 230 17.44 16.19 3.44
CA ALA A 230 17.93 17.48 3.91
C ALA A 230 18.58 18.31 2.79
N GLY A 231 18.17 19.58 2.65
CA GLY A 231 18.70 20.52 1.67
C GLY A 231 18.29 20.24 0.23
N ARG A 232 17.23 19.41 0.00
CA ARG A 232 16.70 19.15 -1.35
C ARG A 232 15.21 19.47 -1.42
N ASP A 233 14.82 20.19 -2.46
CA ASP A 233 13.41 20.49 -2.77
C ASP A 233 12.76 19.37 -3.60
N THR A 234 13.57 18.52 -4.22
CA THR A 234 13.12 17.38 -5.02
C THR A 234 13.80 16.09 -4.57
N VAL A 235 13.17 14.97 -4.84
CA VAL A 235 13.70 13.63 -4.60
C VAL A 235 13.45 12.74 -5.81
N ASP A 236 14.45 11.94 -6.18
CA ASP A 236 14.31 10.85 -7.15
C ASP A 236 13.80 9.61 -6.43
N LEU A 237 12.67 9.09 -6.90
CA LEU A 237 12.01 7.92 -6.36
C LEU A 237 11.95 6.82 -7.42
N PRO A 238 12.46 5.62 -7.15
CA PRO A 238 12.23 4.46 -8.01
C PRO A 238 10.75 4.07 -7.94
N VAL A 239 10.19 3.64 -9.07
CA VAL A 239 8.77 3.39 -9.22
C VAL A 239 8.52 1.92 -9.45
N TYR A 240 7.76 1.30 -8.57
CA TYR A 240 7.35 -0.10 -8.69
C TYR A 240 6.18 -0.27 -9.67
N HIS A 241 5.22 0.68 -9.62
CA HIS A 241 4.05 0.70 -10.48
C HIS A 241 3.56 2.14 -10.63
N TRP A 242 3.01 2.52 -11.79
CA TRP A 242 2.45 3.83 -12.00
C TRP A 242 1.39 3.83 -13.10
N TRP A 243 0.50 4.84 -13.04
CA TRP A 243 -0.50 5.09 -14.06
C TRP A 243 -0.82 6.57 -14.15
N ARG A 244 -1.54 6.91 -15.20
CA ARG A 244 -2.03 8.26 -15.45
C ARG A 244 -3.53 8.28 -15.47
N PHE A 245 -4.09 9.38 -15.02
CA PHE A 245 -5.50 9.69 -15.14
C PHE A 245 -5.67 11.20 -15.21
N ARG A 246 -6.89 11.66 -15.58
CA ARG A 246 -7.25 13.06 -15.60
C ARG A 246 -8.54 13.24 -14.82
N THR A 247 -8.61 14.30 -14.02
CA THR A 247 -9.87 14.75 -13.41
C THR A 247 -10.72 15.48 -14.44
N GLY A 248 -12.04 15.29 -14.33
CA GLY A 248 -13.02 16.00 -15.14
C GLY A 248 -13.06 17.50 -14.83
N LYS A 249 -13.75 18.24 -15.66
CA LYS A 249 -14.10 19.64 -15.35
C LYS A 249 -14.95 19.67 -14.10
N ALA A 250 -14.78 20.71 -13.27
CA ALA A 250 -15.48 20.84 -11.98
C ALA A 250 -16.96 20.45 -12.07
N GLY A 251 -17.38 19.57 -11.21
CA GLY A 251 -18.75 19.05 -11.17
C GLY A 251 -18.78 17.71 -10.47
N THR A 252 -18.76 17.72 -9.13
CA THR A 252 -18.97 16.51 -8.34
C THR A 252 -20.37 15.94 -8.63
N PHE A 253 -20.56 14.63 -8.39
CA PHE A 253 -21.89 14.00 -8.45
C PHE A 253 -22.93 14.80 -7.65
N GLU A 254 -22.52 15.38 -6.52
CA GLU A 254 -23.38 16.22 -5.68
C GLU A 254 -23.82 17.52 -6.40
N GLU A 255 -22.92 18.18 -7.12
CA GLU A 255 -23.27 19.34 -7.93
C GLU A 255 -24.16 18.98 -9.12
N LEU A 256 -23.88 17.85 -9.77
CA LEU A 256 -24.76 17.31 -10.81
C LEU A 256 -26.13 16.95 -10.22
N ALA A 257 -26.17 16.31 -9.06
CA ALA A 257 -27.41 15.97 -8.37
C ALA A 257 -28.22 17.22 -7.98
N ARG A 258 -27.54 18.30 -7.53
CA ARG A 258 -28.17 19.58 -7.23
C ARG A 258 -28.73 20.30 -8.49
N ARG A 259 -28.17 19.99 -9.67
CA ARG A 259 -28.69 20.52 -10.96
C ARG A 259 -29.86 19.72 -11.52
N LEU A 260 -30.08 18.50 -11.01
CA LEU A 260 -31.23 17.69 -11.42
C LEU A 260 -32.53 18.43 -11.05
N ARG A 261 -33.32 18.73 -12.04
CA ARG A 261 -34.68 19.28 -11.85
C ARG A 261 -35.67 18.19 -12.16
N PHE A 262 -36.61 18.01 -11.26
CA PHE A 262 -37.74 17.13 -11.54
C PHE A 262 -38.49 17.64 -12.77
N ARG A 263 -38.69 16.76 -13.74
CA ARG A 263 -39.60 16.95 -14.86
C ARG A 263 -40.61 15.81 -14.86
N PRO A 264 -41.91 16.10 -14.95
CA PRO A 264 -42.91 15.05 -15.13
C PRO A 264 -42.58 14.21 -16.34
N ALA A 265 -42.78 12.90 -16.26
CA ALA A 265 -42.43 11.94 -17.32
C ALA A 265 -43.06 12.30 -18.68
N ALA A 266 -44.28 12.85 -18.65
CA ALA A 266 -44.98 13.33 -19.84
C ALA A 266 -44.28 14.51 -20.55
N GLU A 267 -43.67 15.43 -19.80
CA GLU A 267 -42.88 16.55 -20.36
C GLU A 267 -41.51 16.12 -20.89
N ALA A 268 -40.98 15.03 -20.36
CA ALA A 268 -39.69 14.45 -20.78
C ALA A 268 -39.86 13.49 -21.97
N GLY A 269 -41.06 13.27 -22.48
CA GLY A 269 -41.34 12.28 -23.52
C GLY A 269 -41.15 10.83 -23.08
N LEU A 270 -41.04 10.59 -21.77
CA LEU A 270 -40.90 9.29 -21.17
C LEU A 270 -42.20 8.80 -20.59
N GLY A 271 -42.60 7.56 -20.85
CA GLY A 271 -43.64 6.91 -20.05
C GLY A 271 -44.91 6.51 -20.73
N SER A 272 -45.07 6.64 -22.06
CA SER A 272 -46.16 5.97 -22.78
C SER A 272 -45.61 5.11 -23.91
N ARG A 273 -45.81 3.81 -23.82
CA ARG A 273 -45.59 2.87 -24.92
C ARG A 273 -46.90 2.22 -25.27
N THR A 274 -47.36 2.42 -26.49
CA THR A 274 -48.49 1.67 -27.01
C THR A 274 -48.08 0.23 -27.17
N ILE A 275 -48.77 -0.67 -26.48
CA ILE A 275 -48.61 -2.11 -26.66
C ILE A 275 -49.80 -2.53 -27.50
N ASP A 276 -49.59 -3.00 -28.72
CA ASP A 276 -50.60 -3.72 -29.48
C ASP A 276 -50.78 -5.10 -28.85
N VAL A 277 -52.03 -5.41 -28.47
CA VAL A 277 -52.44 -6.71 -27.91
C VAL A 277 -53.03 -7.54 -29.02
#